data_349839fb4db21e5d5a1563835a4066d4
#
_entry.id   349839fb4db21e5d5a1563835a4066d4
#
_cell.length_a   1.000
_cell.length_b   1.000
_cell.length_c   1.000
_cell.angle_alpha   90.00
_cell.angle_beta   90.00
_cell.angle_gamma   90.00
#
_symmetry.space_group_name_H-M   'P 1'
#
loop_
_entity.id
_entity.type
_entity.pdbx_description
1 polymer ?
#
loop_
_entity_poly.entity_id
_entity_poly.type
_entity_poly.pdbx_seq_one_letter_code
_entity_poly.pdbx_strand_id
1 'polypeptide(L)'
;MPGRIILLRHGQTYSNISRYLDTRPPGAELTECGRDQATEVGRELAQLVGEREVEFKCSIALRAQQTAMLAARAFEQERGMPEFSQRVDVIDGVHEIFAGDWEMDGSEDAHRSHMVAMRGWCDGERGAGMEGGETLDDVLARYQPVLEGIAEQLADDHDVILVSHGAAIRVVTKHATGVDADFAYTGYLANCRF
;
A
#
# COMPACT_ATOMS: atom_id res chain seq x y z
N MET A 1 6.87 19.93 -13.65
CA MET A 1 6.16 19.90 -12.33
C MET A 1 6.86 18.86 -11.46
N PRO A 2 6.95 19.04 -10.13
CA PRO A 2 7.65 18.08 -9.30
C PRO A 2 7.08 16.66 -9.48
N GLY A 3 7.93 15.66 -9.36
CA GLY A 3 7.54 14.26 -9.38
C GLY A 3 6.69 13.90 -8.16
N ARG A 4 5.90 12.82 -8.25
CA ARG A 4 4.99 12.39 -7.17
C ARG A 4 5.17 10.90 -6.88
N ILE A 5 5.06 10.54 -5.60
CA ILE A 5 4.88 9.14 -5.18
C ILE A 5 3.40 8.95 -4.84
N ILE A 6 2.73 8.09 -5.56
CA ILE A 6 1.31 7.77 -5.38
C ILE A 6 1.21 6.42 -4.68
N LEU A 7 0.83 6.43 -3.39
CA LEU A 7 0.68 5.22 -2.59
C LEU A 7 -0.72 4.63 -2.82
N LEU A 8 -0.78 3.42 -3.35
CA LEU A 8 -2.01 2.72 -3.71
C LEU A 8 -2.21 1.49 -2.80
N ARG A 9 -3.34 1.38 -2.13
CA ARG A 9 -3.72 0.16 -1.43
C ARG A 9 -4.11 -0.94 -2.42
N HIS A 10 -3.67 -2.18 -2.19
CA HIS A 10 -4.08 -3.35 -2.97
C HIS A 10 -5.59 -3.56 -3.03
N GLY A 11 -6.08 -4.31 -4.02
CA GLY A 11 -7.49 -4.69 -4.19
C GLY A 11 -7.99 -5.66 -3.11
N GLN A 12 -9.31 -5.89 -3.08
CA GLN A 12 -9.94 -6.78 -2.12
C GLN A 12 -9.40 -8.22 -2.23
N THR A 13 -9.11 -8.83 -1.07
CA THR A 13 -8.65 -10.22 -0.96
C THR A 13 -9.68 -11.10 -0.25
N TYR A 14 -9.51 -12.43 -0.33
CA TYR A 14 -10.32 -13.37 0.46
C TYR A 14 -10.12 -13.16 1.97
N SER A 15 -8.91 -12.82 2.43
CA SER A 15 -8.67 -12.46 3.83
C SER A 15 -9.41 -11.19 4.26
N ASN A 16 -9.58 -10.21 3.36
CA ASN A 16 -10.39 -9.02 3.66
C ASN A 16 -11.86 -9.39 3.88
N ILE A 17 -12.42 -10.29 3.06
CA ILE A 17 -13.80 -10.77 3.24
C ILE A 17 -13.97 -11.50 4.58
N SER A 18 -13.01 -12.37 4.90
CA SER A 18 -12.99 -13.15 6.14
C SER A 18 -12.55 -12.37 7.36
N ARG A 19 -12.14 -11.10 7.17
CA ARG A 19 -11.64 -10.20 8.21
C ARG A 19 -10.39 -10.73 8.94
N TYR A 20 -9.56 -11.54 8.28
CA TYR A 20 -8.29 -11.99 8.84
C TYR A 20 -7.22 -10.90 8.76
N LEU A 21 -6.39 -10.83 9.80
CA LEU A 21 -5.15 -10.04 9.80
C LEU A 21 -4.07 -10.81 9.01
N ASP A 22 -4.18 -10.77 7.70
CA ASP A 22 -3.27 -11.43 6.76
C ASP A 22 -2.17 -10.45 6.36
N THR A 23 -1.09 -10.42 7.13
CA THR A 23 -0.06 -9.40 6.99
C THR A 23 1.24 -9.92 6.38
N ARG A 24 1.50 -11.22 6.44
CA ARG A 24 2.74 -11.82 5.94
C ARG A 24 2.65 -12.23 4.47
N PRO A 25 3.74 -12.06 3.70
CA PRO A 25 3.84 -12.64 2.36
C PRO A 25 3.85 -14.19 2.42
N PRO A 26 3.33 -14.86 1.39
CA PRO A 26 2.70 -14.29 0.20
C PRO A 26 1.33 -13.67 0.45
N GLY A 27 0.58 -14.13 1.46
CA GLY A 27 -0.77 -13.72 1.77
C GLY A 27 -1.81 -14.15 0.73
N ALA A 28 -3.09 -13.83 1.00
CA ALA A 28 -4.20 -14.19 0.13
C ALA A 28 -4.16 -13.44 -1.22
N GLU A 29 -4.67 -14.09 -2.25
CA GLU A 29 -4.89 -13.50 -3.56
C GLU A 29 -6.10 -12.55 -3.59
N LEU A 30 -6.21 -11.78 -4.67
CA LEU A 30 -7.37 -10.95 -4.95
C LEU A 30 -8.61 -11.79 -5.23
N THR A 31 -9.76 -11.31 -4.75
CA THR A 31 -11.08 -11.79 -5.19
C THR A 31 -11.35 -11.31 -6.62
N GLU A 32 -12.44 -11.80 -7.24
CA GLU A 32 -12.92 -11.28 -8.52
C GLU A 32 -13.18 -9.77 -8.42
N CYS A 33 -13.89 -9.33 -7.38
CA CYS A 33 -14.09 -7.91 -7.10
C CYS A 33 -12.77 -7.14 -6.94
N GLY A 34 -11.77 -7.73 -6.27
CA GLY A 34 -10.45 -7.11 -6.14
C GLY A 34 -9.71 -6.94 -7.46
N ARG A 35 -9.89 -7.87 -8.40
CA ARG A 35 -9.33 -7.77 -9.76
C ARG A 35 -10.00 -6.68 -10.57
N ASP A 36 -11.34 -6.56 -10.46
CA ASP A 36 -12.09 -5.47 -11.10
C ASP A 36 -11.67 -4.11 -10.54
N GLN A 37 -11.53 -4.00 -9.22
CA GLN A 37 -11.01 -2.80 -8.56
C GLN A 37 -9.61 -2.43 -9.06
N ALA A 38 -8.71 -3.40 -9.22
CA ALA A 38 -7.36 -3.17 -9.71
C ALA A 38 -7.35 -2.71 -11.18
N THR A 39 -8.24 -3.24 -12.00
CA THR A 39 -8.41 -2.82 -13.38
C THR A 39 -8.95 -1.40 -13.46
N GLU A 40 -9.95 -1.07 -12.66
CA GLU A 40 -10.56 0.26 -12.68
C GLU A 40 -9.60 1.35 -12.17
N VAL A 41 -8.87 1.08 -11.08
CA VAL A 41 -7.89 2.06 -10.58
C VAL A 41 -6.76 2.32 -11.58
N GLY A 42 -6.41 1.33 -12.43
CA GLY A 42 -5.46 1.55 -13.51
C GLY A 42 -5.93 2.62 -14.53
N ARG A 43 -7.21 2.64 -14.87
CA ARG A 43 -7.82 3.68 -15.70
C ARG A 43 -7.87 5.04 -14.99
N GLU A 44 -8.28 5.05 -13.71
CA GLU A 44 -8.27 6.26 -12.87
C GLU A 44 -6.86 6.88 -12.80
N LEU A 45 -5.83 6.05 -12.62
CA LEU A 45 -4.43 6.48 -12.58
C LEU A 45 -3.98 7.07 -13.92
N ALA A 46 -4.36 6.47 -15.05
CA ALA A 46 -4.03 7.01 -16.37
C ALA A 46 -4.60 8.43 -16.56
N GLN A 47 -5.82 8.68 -16.08
CA GLN A 47 -6.43 10.01 -16.11
C GLN A 47 -5.76 10.99 -15.13
N LEU A 48 -5.41 10.52 -13.92
CA LEU A 48 -4.77 11.34 -12.88
C LEU A 48 -3.39 11.85 -13.31
N VAL A 49 -2.58 10.98 -13.90
CA VAL A 49 -1.20 11.31 -14.27
C VAL A 49 -1.11 12.05 -15.62
N GLY A 50 -2.10 11.90 -16.49
CA GLY A 50 -2.12 12.54 -17.83
C GLY A 50 -0.92 12.10 -18.67
N GLU A 51 -0.13 13.06 -19.19
CA GLU A 51 1.01 12.78 -20.07
C GLU A 51 2.34 12.53 -19.31
N ARG A 52 2.32 12.49 -17.99
CA ARG A 52 3.54 12.28 -17.17
C ARG A 52 4.11 10.88 -17.39
N GLU A 53 5.42 10.73 -17.22
CA GLU A 53 6.07 9.43 -17.15
C GLU A 53 5.68 8.72 -15.86
N VAL A 54 5.54 7.39 -15.93
CA VAL A 54 5.06 6.59 -14.79
C VAL A 54 5.90 5.34 -14.63
N GLU A 55 6.27 5.04 -13.39
CA GLU A 55 6.79 3.73 -12.97
C GLU A 55 5.82 3.04 -12.03
N PHE A 56 5.66 1.72 -12.18
CA PHE A 56 4.89 0.88 -11.26
C PHE A 56 5.82 0.09 -10.36
N LYS A 57 5.62 0.21 -9.06
CA LYS A 57 6.30 -0.59 -8.04
C LYS A 57 5.26 -1.22 -7.12
N CYS A 58 5.59 -2.36 -6.52
CA CYS A 58 4.68 -3.01 -5.58
C CYS A 58 5.41 -3.78 -4.48
N SER A 59 4.69 -3.98 -3.38
CA SER A 59 5.10 -4.86 -2.28
C SER A 59 5.26 -6.30 -2.75
N ILE A 60 6.08 -7.07 -2.03
CA ILE A 60 6.32 -8.52 -2.23
C ILE A 60 5.07 -9.38 -2.01
N ALA A 61 4.01 -8.88 -1.37
CA ALA A 61 2.79 -9.64 -1.13
C ALA A 61 2.03 -9.91 -2.43
N LEU A 62 1.47 -11.12 -2.57
CA LEU A 62 0.77 -11.57 -3.79
C LEU A 62 -0.32 -10.61 -4.23
N ARG A 63 -1.17 -10.15 -3.30
CA ARG A 63 -2.25 -9.19 -3.56
C ARG A 63 -1.77 -7.85 -4.14
N ALA A 64 -0.61 -7.38 -3.69
CA ALA A 64 -0.04 -6.14 -4.20
C ALA A 64 0.54 -6.32 -5.61
N GLN A 65 1.20 -7.44 -5.87
CA GLN A 65 1.70 -7.79 -7.20
C GLN A 65 0.55 -7.95 -8.21
N GLN A 66 -0.51 -8.69 -7.84
CA GLN A 66 -1.70 -8.86 -8.69
C GLN A 66 -2.37 -7.51 -8.99
N THR A 67 -2.51 -6.65 -7.97
CA THR A 67 -3.09 -5.31 -8.15
C THR A 67 -2.24 -4.47 -9.11
N ALA A 68 -0.93 -4.41 -8.89
CA ALA A 68 -0.02 -3.63 -9.72
C ALA A 68 0.00 -4.08 -11.18
N MET A 69 0.00 -5.40 -11.42
CA MET A 69 -0.02 -5.94 -12.78
C MET A 69 -1.32 -5.62 -13.51
N LEU A 70 -2.47 -5.79 -12.87
CA LEU A 70 -3.77 -5.49 -13.47
C LEU A 70 -3.94 -3.98 -13.71
N ALA A 71 -3.53 -3.15 -12.73
CA ALA A 71 -3.56 -1.70 -12.88
C ALA A 71 -2.66 -1.22 -14.01
N ALA A 72 -1.43 -1.75 -14.12
CA ALA A 72 -0.51 -1.40 -15.21
C ALA A 72 -1.06 -1.77 -16.59
N ARG A 73 -1.71 -2.94 -16.74
CA ARG A 73 -2.35 -3.34 -18.01
C ARG A 73 -3.51 -2.42 -18.37
N ALA A 74 -4.38 -2.10 -17.42
CA ALA A 74 -5.49 -1.17 -17.65
C ALA A 74 -5.01 0.25 -17.96
N PHE A 75 -3.95 0.70 -17.30
CA PHE A 75 -3.26 1.96 -17.55
C PHE A 75 -2.73 2.05 -18.99
N GLU A 76 -2.04 0.99 -19.47
CA GLU A 76 -1.57 0.93 -20.86
C GLU A 76 -2.70 1.03 -21.86
N GLN A 77 -3.79 0.28 -21.63
CA GLN A 77 -4.96 0.29 -22.52
C GLN A 77 -5.60 1.68 -22.59
N GLU A 78 -5.77 2.34 -21.43
CA GLU A 78 -6.38 3.68 -21.36
C GLU A 78 -5.53 4.73 -22.07
N ARG A 79 -4.19 4.59 -22.02
CA ARG A 79 -3.25 5.50 -22.69
C ARG A 79 -2.88 5.11 -24.12
N GLY A 80 -3.43 4.04 -24.65
CA GLY A 80 -3.10 3.54 -25.98
C GLY A 80 -1.62 3.11 -26.11
N MET A 81 -1.01 2.68 -25.02
CA MET A 81 0.37 2.20 -24.99
C MET A 81 0.47 0.75 -25.48
N PRO A 82 1.65 0.31 -25.94
CA PRO A 82 1.85 -1.11 -26.24
C PRO A 82 1.62 -1.99 -25.00
N GLU A 83 0.99 -3.13 -25.19
CA GLU A 83 0.76 -4.09 -24.12
C GLU A 83 2.10 -4.56 -23.50
N PHE A 84 2.16 -4.66 -22.18
CA PHE A 84 3.36 -4.99 -21.39
C PHE A 84 4.52 -3.99 -21.52
N SER A 85 4.26 -2.76 -21.95
CA SER A 85 5.27 -1.69 -21.97
C SER A 85 5.55 -1.12 -20.56
N GLN A 86 4.57 -1.20 -19.65
CA GLN A 86 4.75 -0.83 -18.25
C GLN A 86 5.29 -2.02 -17.45
N ARG A 87 6.54 -1.90 -17.01
CA ARG A 87 7.15 -2.85 -16.09
C ARG A 87 6.62 -2.61 -14.67
N VAL A 88 6.42 -3.69 -13.92
CA VAL A 88 6.10 -3.64 -12.49
C VAL A 88 7.30 -4.18 -11.71
N ASP A 89 7.92 -3.34 -10.90
CA ASP A 89 9.04 -3.73 -10.05
C ASP A 89 8.53 -4.15 -8.67
N VAL A 90 8.86 -5.38 -8.28
CA VAL A 90 8.57 -5.89 -6.93
C VAL A 90 9.70 -5.45 -6.01
N ILE A 91 9.36 -4.71 -4.95
CA ILE A 91 10.33 -4.17 -4.00
C ILE A 91 10.02 -4.62 -2.58
N ASP A 92 11.07 -4.81 -1.79
CA ASP A 92 10.95 -5.14 -0.37
C ASP A 92 10.80 -3.87 0.50
N GLY A 93 10.48 -4.06 1.78
CA GLY A 93 10.38 -2.99 2.77
C GLY A 93 9.02 -2.29 2.82
N VAL A 94 8.15 -2.46 1.82
CA VAL A 94 6.84 -1.78 1.70
C VAL A 94 5.64 -2.70 1.92
N HIS A 95 5.86 -3.86 2.55
CA HIS A 95 4.81 -4.81 2.92
C HIS A 95 3.96 -4.30 4.11
N GLU A 96 2.84 -5.01 4.39
CA GLU A 96 1.96 -4.66 5.50
C GLU A 96 2.67 -4.79 6.85
N ILE A 97 2.19 -4.07 7.86
CA ILE A 97 2.71 -4.13 9.23
C ILE A 97 2.36 -5.51 9.81
N PHE A 98 3.36 -6.25 10.25
CA PHE A 98 3.16 -7.61 10.75
C PHE A 98 2.37 -7.63 12.05
N ALA A 99 1.31 -8.46 12.05
CA ALA A 99 0.40 -8.61 13.17
C ALA A 99 0.94 -9.52 14.30
N GLY A 100 2.11 -10.13 14.11
CA GLY A 100 2.73 -10.99 15.12
C GLY A 100 1.89 -12.20 15.47
N ASP A 101 1.58 -12.37 16.75
CA ASP A 101 0.83 -13.52 17.28
C ASP A 101 -0.64 -13.51 16.83
N TRP A 102 -1.12 -12.41 16.27
CA TRP A 102 -2.47 -12.24 15.71
C TRP A 102 -2.55 -12.51 14.21
N GLU A 103 -1.47 -13.02 13.61
CA GLU A 103 -1.47 -13.34 12.17
C GLU A 103 -2.56 -14.36 11.83
N MET A 104 -3.33 -14.09 10.77
CA MET A 104 -4.49 -14.89 10.34
C MET A 104 -5.62 -15.00 11.38
N ASP A 105 -5.66 -14.15 12.39
CA ASP A 105 -6.78 -14.05 13.32
C ASP A 105 -7.79 -13.01 12.83
N GLY A 106 -9.07 -13.37 12.85
CA GLY A 106 -10.19 -12.50 12.48
C GLY A 106 -11.12 -12.17 13.66
N SER A 107 -10.70 -12.48 14.89
CA SER A 107 -11.47 -12.23 16.10
C SER A 107 -11.64 -10.73 16.39
N GLU A 108 -12.64 -10.41 17.20
CA GLU A 108 -12.82 -9.03 17.67
C GLU A 108 -11.66 -8.56 18.55
N ASP A 109 -11.01 -9.47 19.27
CA ASP A 109 -9.84 -9.16 20.10
C ASP A 109 -8.62 -8.83 19.23
N ALA A 110 -8.39 -9.57 18.14
CA ALA A 110 -7.36 -9.26 17.16
C ALA A 110 -7.56 -7.87 16.53
N HIS A 111 -8.80 -7.58 16.12
CA HIS A 111 -9.12 -6.25 15.56
C HIS A 111 -8.99 -5.14 16.58
N ARG A 112 -9.36 -5.36 17.84
CA ARG A 112 -9.16 -4.39 18.94
C ARG A 112 -7.68 -4.13 19.18
N SER A 113 -6.86 -5.19 19.23
CA SER A 113 -5.40 -5.08 19.36
C SER A 113 -4.81 -4.27 18.20
N HIS A 114 -5.23 -4.57 16.97
CA HIS A 114 -4.80 -3.82 15.80
C HIS A 114 -5.19 -2.32 15.87
N MET A 115 -6.39 -1.99 16.33
CA MET A 115 -6.80 -0.59 16.47
C MET A 115 -5.99 0.16 17.53
N VAL A 116 -5.66 -0.50 18.64
CA VAL A 116 -4.79 0.07 19.69
C VAL A 116 -3.38 0.33 19.14
N ALA A 117 -2.80 -0.66 18.46
CA ALA A 117 -1.49 -0.50 17.81
C ALA A 117 -1.52 0.62 16.76
N MET A 118 -2.56 0.66 15.91
CA MET A 118 -2.73 1.69 14.89
C MET A 118 -2.80 3.10 15.50
N ARG A 119 -3.46 3.26 16.64
CA ARG A 119 -3.48 4.54 17.35
C ARG A 119 -2.08 4.94 17.80
N GLY A 120 -1.35 4.05 18.48
CA GLY A 120 0.03 4.30 18.92
C GLY A 120 0.97 4.62 17.75
N TRP A 121 0.86 3.91 16.63
CA TRP A 121 1.64 4.20 15.42
C TRP A 121 1.35 5.62 14.89
N CYS A 122 0.09 6.03 14.82
CA CYS A 122 -0.29 7.37 14.36
C CYS A 122 0.13 8.47 15.35
N ASP A 123 0.12 8.20 16.66
CA ASP A 123 0.57 9.13 17.69
C ASP A 123 2.10 9.25 17.76
N GLY A 124 2.83 8.36 17.08
CA GLY A 124 4.30 8.39 17.05
C GLY A 124 4.94 7.66 18.24
N GLU A 125 4.21 6.76 18.89
CA GLU A 125 4.74 5.90 19.96
C GLU A 125 5.66 4.84 19.35
N ARG A 126 6.97 5.06 19.47
CA ARG A 126 8.02 4.29 18.78
C ARG A 126 7.94 2.77 19.03
N GLY A 127 7.61 2.37 20.24
CA GLY A 127 7.45 0.97 20.63
C GLY A 127 6.05 0.41 20.46
N ALA A 128 5.08 1.19 19.95
CA ALA A 128 3.72 0.69 19.71
C ALA A 128 3.73 -0.41 18.66
N GLY A 129 2.98 -1.47 18.91
CA GLY A 129 2.85 -2.63 18.03
C GLY A 129 1.86 -3.63 18.58
N MET A 130 1.57 -4.66 17.79
CA MET A 130 0.85 -5.84 18.25
C MET A 130 1.83 -6.83 18.89
N GLU A 131 1.34 -7.72 19.77
CA GLU A 131 2.19 -8.73 20.41
C GLU A 131 2.89 -9.62 19.36
N GLY A 132 4.21 -9.74 19.47
CA GLY A 132 5.02 -10.47 18.48
C GLY A 132 5.10 -9.85 17.10
N GLY A 133 4.46 -8.69 16.88
CA GLY A 133 4.44 -7.97 15.62
C GLY A 133 5.48 -6.86 15.50
N GLU A 134 5.39 -6.08 14.43
CA GLU A 134 6.28 -4.94 14.21
C GLU A 134 5.90 -3.73 15.09
N THR A 135 6.91 -3.08 15.61
CA THR A 135 6.78 -1.76 16.23
C THR A 135 6.79 -0.65 15.19
N LEU A 136 6.42 0.58 15.60
CA LEU A 136 6.57 1.75 14.74
C LEU A 136 8.01 1.93 14.25
N ASP A 137 9.00 1.70 15.14
CA ASP A 137 10.41 1.79 14.76
C ASP A 137 10.78 0.79 13.66
N ASP A 138 10.30 -0.45 13.74
CA ASP A 138 10.54 -1.47 12.73
C ASP A 138 9.95 -1.07 11.39
N VAL A 139 8.70 -0.59 11.39
CA VAL A 139 8.00 -0.15 10.17
C VAL A 139 8.72 1.03 9.51
N LEU A 140 9.08 2.05 10.27
CA LEU A 140 9.77 3.22 9.73
C LEU A 140 11.17 2.87 9.24
N ALA A 141 11.90 2.01 9.96
CA ALA A 141 13.25 1.59 9.58
C ALA A 141 13.30 0.87 8.22
N ARG A 142 12.25 0.12 7.85
CA ARG A 142 12.21 -0.58 6.54
C ARG A 142 11.53 0.22 5.43
N TYR A 143 10.50 1.00 5.74
CA TYR A 143 9.67 1.64 4.71
C TYR A 143 10.20 3.03 4.31
N GLN A 144 10.63 3.84 5.29
CA GLN A 144 11.08 5.21 5.04
C GLN A 144 12.27 5.28 4.09
N PRO A 145 13.34 4.46 4.21
CA PRO A 145 14.46 4.48 3.26
C PRO A 145 14.04 4.17 1.82
N VAL A 146 12.99 3.35 1.63
CA VAL A 146 12.48 3.04 0.29
C VAL A 146 11.82 4.28 -0.32
N LEU A 147 10.98 5.00 0.45
CA LEU A 147 10.35 6.24 -0.03
C LEU A 147 11.41 7.33 -0.32
N GLU A 148 12.39 7.48 0.56
CA GLU A 148 13.49 8.43 0.39
C GLU A 148 14.30 8.11 -0.87
N GLY A 149 14.67 6.84 -1.08
CA GLY A 149 15.39 6.42 -2.28
C GLY A 149 14.60 6.61 -3.58
N ILE A 150 13.28 6.43 -3.55
CA ILE A 150 12.42 6.77 -4.69
C ILE A 150 12.41 8.29 -4.90
N ALA A 151 12.21 9.07 -3.83
CA ALA A 151 12.11 10.53 -3.91
C ALA A 151 13.41 11.18 -4.43
N GLU A 152 14.57 10.66 -4.03
CA GLU A 152 15.88 11.14 -4.50
C GLU A 152 16.10 10.94 -6.02
N GLN A 153 15.47 9.93 -6.60
CA GLN A 153 15.59 9.60 -8.03
C GLN A 153 14.46 10.18 -8.87
N LEU A 154 13.47 10.78 -8.22
CA LEU A 154 12.24 11.22 -8.87
C LEU A 154 12.46 12.52 -9.65
N ALA A 155 12.37 12.44 -10.98
CA ALA A 155 12.49 13.59 -11.87
C ALA A 155 11.20 14.42 -11.92
N ASP A 156 11.29 15.64 -12.45
CA ASP A 156 10.11 16.44 -12.81
C ASP A 156 9.26 15.69 -13.86
N ASP A 157 7.97 15.89 -13.77
CA ASP A 157 6.97 15.26 -14.67
C ASP A 157 7.01 13.72 -14.71
N HIS A 158 7.51 13.12 -13.63
CA HIS A 158 7.59 11.68 -13.43
C HIS A 158 6.82 11.28 -12.16
N ASP A 159 5.99 10.25 -12.23
CA ASP A 159 5.24 9.71 -11.10
C ASP A 159 5.63 8.25 -10.82
N VAL A 160 5.73 7.89 -9.56
CA VAL A 160 5.89 6.50 -9.12
C VAL A 160 4.61 6.04 -8.44
N ILE A 161 3.96 5.02 -8.99
CA ILE A 161 2.81 4.36 -8.38
C ILE A 161 3.33 3.18 -7.58
N LEU A 162 3.14 3.23 -6.25
CA LEU A 162 3.59 2.20 -5.32
C LEU A 162 2.41 1.49 -4.68
N VAL A 163 2.17 0.23 -5.09
CA VAL A 163 1.11 -0.60 -4.53
C VAL A 163 1.56 -1.23 -3.23
N SER A 164 0.87 -0.88 -2.15
CA SER A 164 1.18 -1.28 -0.77
C SER A 164 -0.11 -1.62 0.00
N HIS A 165 -0.17 -1.37 1.30
CA HIS A 165 -1.16 -1.92 2.22
C HIS A 165 -1.79 -0.84 3.09
N GLY A 166 -2.98 -1.13 3.63
CA GLY A 166 -3.82 -0.12 4.26
C GLY A 166 -3.22 0.52 5.51
N ALA A 167 -2.72 -0.27 6.47
CA ALA A 167 -2.13 0.27 7.68
C ALA A 167 -0.76 0.91 7.40
N ALA A 168 0.09 0.22 6.63
CA ALA A 168 1.41 0.72 6.28
C ALA A 168 1.35 2.09 5.58
N ILE A 169 0.49 2.26 4.56
CA ILE A 169 0.33 3.54 3.86
C ILE A 169 -0.06 4.66 4.83
N ARG A 170 -1.05 4.42 5.69
CA ARG A 170 -1.53 5.43 6.64
C ARG A 170 -0.45 5.88 7.61
N VAL A 171 0.29 4.91 8.17
CA VAL A 171 1.38 5.15 9.12
C VAL A 171 2.53 5.90 8.45
N VAL A 172 3.02 5.42 7.31
CA VAL A 172 4.18 6.06 6.67
C VAL A 172 3.84 7.44 6.13
N THR A 173 2.64 7.64 5.58
CA THR A 173 2.18 8.98 5.13
C THR A 173 2.15 9.96 6.30
N LYS A 174 1.63 9.53 7.47
CA LYS A 174 1.63 10.35 8.69
C LYS A 174 3.05 10.83 9.04
N HIS A 175 4.02 9.94 9.03
CA HIS A 175 5.38 10.26 9.45
C HIS A 175 6.21 10.98 8.37
N ALA A 176 5.94 10.72 7.09
CA ALA A 176 6.63 11.38 5.98
C ALA A 176 6.13 12.81 5.72
N THR A 177 4.84 13.07 5.93
CA THR A 177 4.21 14.36 5.57
C THR A 177 3.83 15.22 6.77
N GLY A 178 3.80 14.65 7.97
CA GLY A 178 3.35 15.34 9.18
C GLY A 178 1.83 15.57 9.24
N VAL A 179 1.04 14.89 8.41
CA VAL A 179 -0.43 14.96 8.48
C VAL A 179 -0.93 14.64 9.89
N ASP A 180 -2.08 15.20 10.26
CA ASP A 180 -2.66 15.03 11.58
C ASP A 180 -2.87 13.55 11.96
N ALA A 181 -2.57 13.21 13.23
CA ALA A 181 -2.63 11.84 13.72
C ALA A 181 -4.08 11.29 13.73
N ASP A 182 -5.06 12.12 14.09
CA ASP A 182 -6.48 11.71 14.07
C ASP A 182 -6.96 11.47 12.65
N PHE A 183 -6.53 12.30 11.69
CA PHE A 183 -6.81 12.07 10.28
C PHE A 183 -6.22 10.74 9.81
N ALA A 184 -4.94 10.46 10.09
CA ALA A 184 -4.30 9.19 9.73
C ALA A 184 -4.95 7.99 10.41
N TYR A 185 -5.36 8.11 11.67
CA TYR A 185 -6.01 7.06 12.43
C TYR A 185 -7.45 6.77 11.99
N THR A 186 -8.26 7.81 11.75
CA THR A 186 -9.68 7.67 11.39
C THR A 186 -9.89 7.53 9.88
N GLY A 187 -8.96 8.02 9.07
CA GLY A 187 -9.03 7.98 7.61
C GLY A 187 -9.07 6.55 7.10
N TYR A 188 -10.19 6.13 6.52
CA TYR A 188 -10.30 4.82 5.89
C TYR A 188 -9.78 4.86 4.46
N LEU A 189 -8.72 4.11 4.21
CA LEU A 189 -8.21 3.89 2.86
C LEU A 189 -8.83 2.61 2.30
N ALA A 190 -9.80 2.74 1.39
CA ALA A 190 -10.45 1.59 0.77
C ALA A 190 -9.49 0.82 -0.17
N ASN A 191 -9.86 -0.43 -0.51
CA ASN A 191 -9.12 -1.20 -1.51
C ASN A 191 -9.06 -0.44 -2.85
N CYS A 192 -7.91 -0.46 -3.52
CA CYS A 192 -7.63 0.28 -4.74
C CYS A 192 -7.96 1.78 -4.63
N ARG A 193 -7.58 2.42 -3.52
CA ARG A 193 -7.59 3.88 -3.34
C ARG A 193 -6.18 4.39 -3.01
N PHE A 194 -5.93 5.65 -3.32
CA PHE A 194 -4.66 6.35 -3.19
C PHE A 194 -4.87 7.79 -2.68
#